data_5853852bb23c67ad09097145835be330
#
_entry.id   5853852bb23c67ad09097145835be330
#
_cell.length_a   1.000
_cell.length_b   1.000
_cell.length_c   1.000
_cell.angle_alpha   90.00
_cell.angle_beta   90.00
_cell.angle_gamma   90.00
#
_symmetry.space_group_name_H-M   'P 1'
#
loop_
_entity.id
_entity.type
_entity.pdbx_description
1 polymer ?
#
loop_
_entity_poly.entity_id
_entity_poly.type
_entity_poly.pdbx_seq_one_letter_code
_entity_poly.pdbx_strand_id
1 'polypeptide(L)'
;SAVNAGTGYPDYYAGQYIMCDKEEGIDAPYWGDGTIEQYKLCIRLVKGKEAEAKELTDLLKGYEENIVYKYTEHSYVELSNFVCSIAVPKLNELGISPNSYAADTGSDKVVISVFEADYEEAFSAIETLVAEYGIAVELYVSECAVHD
;
A
#
# COMPACT_ATOMS: atom_id res chain seq x y z
N SER A 1 19.90 -7.34 7.26
CA SER A 1 18.75 -6.62 6.82
C SER A 1 17.62 -6.78 7.80
N ALA A 2 16.90 -5.75 7.92
CA ALA A 2 15.81 -5.74 8.86
C ALA A 2 14.57 -6.32 8.20
N VAL A 3 14.12 -7.44 8.70
CA VAL A 3 12.90 -8.05 8.22
C VAL A 3 11.90 -7.99 9.35
N ASN A 4 10.73 -7.48 9.07
CA ASN A 4 9.71 -7.39 10.09
C ASN A 4 9.15 -8.78 10.37
N ALA A 5 9.22 -9.22 11.62
CA ALA A 5 8.85 -10.58 11.97
C ALA A 5 7.38 -10.86 11.70
N GLY A 6 6.53 -9.85 11.74
CA GLY A 6 5.10 -10.09 11.54
C GLY A 6 4.70 -10.27 10.10
N THR A 7 5.45 -9.71 9.17
CA THR A 7 5.08 -9.76 7.75
C THR A 7 6.09 -10.47 6.89
N GLY A 8 7.33 -10.57 7.34
CA GLY A 8 8.38 -11.15 6.51
C GLY A 8 8.95 -10.20 5.47
N TYR A 9 8.54 -8.94 5.46
CA TYR A 9 9.05 -7.98 4.51
C TYR A 9 10.04 -7.02 5.16
N PRO A 10 11.08 -6.60 4.41
CA PRO A 10 12.02 -5.63 4.95
C PRO A 10 11.40 -4.25 5.14
N ASP A 11 11.98 -3.47 6.04
CA ASP A 11 11.49 -2.13 6.33
C ASP A 11 11.64 -1.17 5.15
N TYR A 12 12.53 -1.46 4.22
CA TYR A 12 12.73 -0.58 3.08
C TYR A 12 11.77 -0.88 1.93
N TYR A 13 10.97 -1.93 2.06
CA TYR A 13 10.13 -2.40 0.96
C TYR A 13 8.72 -1.86 1.11
N ALA A 14 8.18 -1.32 0.04
CA ALA A 14 6.84 -0.75 0.07
C ALA A 14 5.91 -1.38 -0.96
N GLY A 15 6.30 -2.49 -1.55
CA GLY A 15 5.40 -3.19 -2.46
C GLY A 15 5.93 -3.22 -3.88
N GLN A 16 5.21 -3.92 -4.72
CA GLN A 16 5.60 -4.01 -6.12
C GLN A 16 4.36 -4.25 -6.97
N TYR A 17 4.46 -3.90 -8.23
CA TYR A 17 3.39 -4.16 -9.18
C TYR A 17 3.98 -4.14 -10.59
N ILE A 18 3.25 -4.73 -11.52
CA ILE A 18 3.67 -4.71 -12.91
C ILE A 18 3.03 -3.51 -13.57
N MET A 19 3.87 -2.65 -14.15
CA MET A 19 3.36 -1.49 -14.85
C MET A 19 3.53 -1.71 -16.34
N CYS A 20 2.57 -1.27 -17.10
CA CYS A 20 2.69 -1.32 -18.54
C CYS A 20 3.25 0.01 -19.03
N ASP A 21 3.71 0.00 -20.27
CA ASP A 21 4.34 1.17 -20.82
C ASP A 21 3.42 2.38 -20.85
N LYS A 22 2.13 2.15 -20.75
CA LYS A 22 1.19 3.24 -20.75
C LYS A 22 1.42 4.19 -19.58
N GLU A 23 1.86 3.65 -18.45
CA GLU A 23 2.15 4.49 -17.29
C GLU A 23 3.37 5.34 -17.50
N GLU A 24 4.21 4.95 -18.44
CA GLU A 24 5.38 5.73 -18.79
C GLU A 24 5.11 6.63 -19.99
N GLY A 25 3.85 6.75 -20.40
CA GLY A 25 3.52 7.52 -21.56
C GLY A 25 3.53 6.73 -22.85
N ILE A 26 3.74 5.45 -22.78
CA ILE A 26 3.73 4.60 -23.96
C ILE A 26 2.41 3.85 -23.99
N ASP A 27 1.72 3.94 -25.10
CA ASP A 27 0.40 3.36 -25.20
C ASP A 27 0.52 1.90 -25.59
N ALA A 28 0.76 1.05 -24.61
CA ALA A 28 0.89 -0.37 -24.88
C ALA A 28 -0.43 -1.07 -24.58
N PRO A 29 -0.77 -2.08 -25.37
CA PRO A 29 -1.99 -2.80 -25.09
C PRO A 29 -1.83 -3.62 -23.83
N TYR A 30 -2.89 -3.64 -23.10
CA TYR A 30 -2.95 -4.38 -21.92
C TYR A 30 -2.87 -5.83 -22.22
N TRP A 31 -2.01 -6.55 -21.66
CA TRP A 31 -1.76 -7.97 -21.93
C TRP A 31 -1.47 -8.23 -23.38
N GLY A 32 -1.27 -7.23 -24.09
CA GLY A 32 -1.05 -7.07 -25.39
C GLY A 32 -0.51 -8.22 -26.16
N ASP A 33 0.63 -8.10 -26.73
CA ASP A 33 1.22 -9.19 -27.46
C ASP A 33 2.04 -10.08 -26.55
N GLY A 34 2.06 -9.80 -25.28
CA GLY A 34 2.78 -10.63 -24.34
C GLY A 34 4.27 -10.48 -24.35
N THR A 35 4.82 -9.50 -25.02
CA THR A 35 6.26 -9.34 -25.00
C THR A 35 6.67 -8.67 -23.71
N ILE A 36 7.80 -9.10 -23.18
CA ILE A 36 8.24 -8.60 -21.91
C ILE A 36 8.69 -7.15 -21.99
N GLU A 37 9.03 -6.69 -23.18
CA GLU A 37 9.46 -5.33 -23.36
C GLU A 37 8.37 -4.33 -23.07
N GLN A 38 7.13 -4.76 -23.08
CA GLN A 38 6.02 -3.87 -22.84
C GLN A 38 5.67 -3.75 -21.36
N TYR A 39 6.33 -4.50 -20.52
CA TYR A 39 5.98 -4.53 -19.11
C TYR A 39 7.23 -4.33 -18.28
N LYS A 40 7.07 -3.61 -17.19
CA LYS A 40 8.14 -3.41 -16.25
C LYS A 40 7.65 -3.71 -14.86
N LEU A 41 8.52 -4.21 -14.03
CA LEU A 41 8.23 -4.42 -12.64
C LEU A 41 8.56 -3.15 -11.89
N CYS A 42 7.59 -2.59 -11.22
CA CYS A 42 7.82 -1.42 -10.39
C CYS A 42 7.98 -1.90 -8.95
N ILE A 43 9.11 -1.58 -8.37
CA ILE A 43 9.38 -1.90 -6.97
C ILE A 43 9.38 -0.61 -6.19
N ARG A 44 8.58 -0.56 -5.13
CA ARG A 44 8.49 0.64 -4.31
C ARG A 44 9.37 0.48 -3.10
N LEU A 45 10.19 1.48 -2.85
CA LEU A 45 11.10 1.49 -1.72
C LEU A 45 10.81 2.72 -0.87
N VAL A 46 11.22 2.67 0.38
CA VAL A 46 10.96 3.77 1.30
C VAL A 46 12.06 4.81 1.17
N LYS A 47 11.68 6.08 1.08
CA LYS A 47 12.62 7.16 1.02
C LYS A 47 13.51 7.15 2.24
N GLY A 48 14.77 7.41 2.04
CA GLY A 48 15.71 7.46 3.14
C GLY A 48 16.29 6.12 3.53
N LYS A 49 15.84 5.04 2.91
CA LYS A 49 16.35 3.71 3.22
C LYS A 49 17.07 3.08 2.03
N GLU A 50 17.58 3.93 1.16
CA GLU A 50 18.25 3.43 -0.05
C GLU A 50 19.44 2.56 0.27
N ALA A 51 20.18 2.91 1.33
CA ALA A 51 21.35 2.13 1.69
C ALA A 51 20.97 0.72 2.13
N GLU A 52 19.87 0.62 2.88
CA GLU A 52 19.41 -0.70 3.32
C GLU A 52 18.83 -1.50 2.18
N ALA A 53 18.23 -0.83 1.20
CA ALA A 53 17.66 -1.51 0.06
C ALA A 53 18.72 -2.01 -0.91
N LYS A 54 19.99 -1.67 -0.67
CA LYS A 54 21.06 -2.06 -1.58
C LYS A 54 21.15 -3.56 -1.76
N GLU A 55 20.82 -4.33 -0.74
CA GLU A 55 20.87 -5.78 -0.91
C GLU A 55 19.87 -6.23 -1.98
N LEU A 56 18.71 -5.60 -2.06
CA LEU A 56 17.73 -5.94 -3.08
C LEU A 56 18.16 -5.43 -4.45
N THR A 57 18.59 -4.16 -4.53
CA THR A 57 18.98 -3.62 -5.82
C THR A 57 20.20 -4.34 -6.37
N ASP A 58 21.11 -4.81 -5.50
CA ASP A 58 22.25 -5.59 -5.96
C ASP A 58 21.82 -6.94 -6.50
N LEU A 59 20.83 -7.58 -5.89
CA LEU A 59 20.32 -8.84 -6.40
C LEU A 59 19.69 -8.69 -7.77
N LEU A 60 19.19 -7.51 -8.08
CA LEU A 60 18.49 -7.28 -9.33
C LEU A 60 19.35 -6.64 -10.39
N LYS A 61 20.64 -6.53 -10.13
CA LYS A 61 21.54 -6.03 -11.15
C LYS A 61 21.49 -6.91 -12.38
N GLY A 62 21.50 -6.28 -13.52
CA GLY A 62 21.37 -7.01 -14.77
C GLY A 62 19.94 -7.04 -15.29
N TYR A 63 18.98 -6.64 -14.48
CA TYR A 63 17.58 -6.61 -14.88
C TYR A 63 17.03 -5.20 -14.93
N GLU A 64 17.90 -4.19 -14.85
CA GLU A 64 17.46 -2.80 -14.72
C GLU A 64 16.57 -2.33 -15.86
N GLU A 65 16.73 -2.92 -17.02
CA GLU A 65 15.90 -2.49 -18.14
C GLU A 65 14.43 -2.82 -17.92
N ASN A 66 14.15 -3.78 -17.08
CA ASN A 66 12.79 -4.22 -16.84
C ASN A 66 12.26 -3.81 -15.48
N ILE A 67 13.00 -2.99 -14.74
CA ILE A 67 12.64 -2.64 -13.39
C ILE A 67 12.62 -1.13 -13.22
N VAL A 68 11.59 -0.63 -12.57
CA VAL A 68 11.50 0.77 -12.21
C VAL A 68 11.41 0.83 -10.68
N TYR A 69 12.22 1.69 -10.06
CA TYR A 69 12.16 1.89 -8.63
C TYR A 69 11.42 3.20 -8.36
N LYS A 70 10.45 3.15 -7.47
CA LYS A 70 9.75 4.34 -7.01
C LYS A 70 9.86 4.42 -5.50
N TYR A 71 9.77 5.62 -4.97
CA TYR A 71 10.01 5.84 -3.55
C TYR A 71 8.79 6.44 -2.89
N THR A 72 8.46 5.95 -1.71
CA THR A 72 7.29 6.39 -0.96
C THR A 72 7.71 6.77 0.45
N GLU A 73 6.79 7.38 1.19
CA GLU A 73 7.10 7.79 2.56
C GLU A 73 7.05 6.64 3.54
N HIS A 74 6.18 5.68 3.33
CA HIS A 74 5.96 4.62 4.31
C HIS A 74 6.18 3.26 3.69
N SER A 75 6.69 2.33 4.49
CA SER A 75 6.88 0.96 4.04
C SER A 75 5.55 0.22 4.06
N TYR A 76 5.52 -0.93 3.39
CA TYR A 76 4.37 -1.81 3.47
C TYR A 76 4.12 -2.21 4.92
N VAL A 77 5.18 -2.47 5.67
CA VAL A 77 5.05 -2.88 7.06
C VAL A 77 4.44 -1.77 7.90
N GLU A 78 4.86 -0.53 7.67
CA GLU A 78 4.27 0.58 8.43
C GLU A 78 2.79 0.73 8.16
N LEU A 79 2.40 0.69 6.90
CA LEU A 79 0.99 0.83 6.55
C LEU A 79 0.17 -0.34 7.08
N SER A 80 0.70 -1.54 6.93
CA SER A 80 0.00 -2.72 7.38
C SER A 80 -0.15 -2.73 8.90
N ASN A 81 0.90 -2.38 9.63
CA ASN A 81 0.82 -2.30 11.08
C ASN A 81 -0.16 -1.23 11.54
N PHE A 82 -0.16 -0.10 10.83
CA PHE A 82 -1.08 0.97 11.22
C PHE A 82 -2.53 0.48 11.07
N VAL A 83 -2.88 -0.11 9.94
CA VAL A 83 -4.27 -0.48 9.73
C VAL A 83 -4.66 -1.64 10.65
N CYS A 84 -3.79 -2.63 10.80
CA CYS A 84 -4.17 -3.83 11.54
C CYS A 84 -4.06 -3.67 13.05
N SER A 85 -3.11 -2.88 13.52
CA SER A 85 -2.84 -2.79 14.94
C SER A 85 -3.30 -1.51 15.58
N ILE A 86 -3.63 -0.51 14.80
CA ILE A 86 -4.01 0.79 15.35
C ILE A 86 -5.40 1.20 14.89
N ALA A 87 -5.62 1.26 13.57
CA ALA A 87 -6.88 1.79 13.06
C ALA A 87 -8.05 0.85 13.29
N VAL A 88 -7.90 -0.42 12.91
CA VAL A 88 -8.99 -1.37 13.06
C VAL A 88 -9.33 -1.61 14.54
N PRO A 89 -8.34 -1.81 15.43
CA PRO A 89 -8.68 -1.94 16.85
C PRO A 89 -9.40 -0.72 17.41
N LYS A 90 -9.00 0.49 16.95
CA LYS A 90 -9.69 1.69 17.43
C LYS A 90 -11.16 1.69 17.01
N LEU A 91 -11.43 1.32 15.77
CA LEU A 91 -12.81 1.24 15.31
C LEU A 91 -13.58 0.17 16.08
N ASN A 92 -12.93 -0.97 16.37
CA ASN A 92 -13.59 -2.01 17.13
C ASN A 92 -13.95 -1.56 18.54
N GLU A 93 -13.12 -0.72 19.15
CA GLU A 93 -13.45 -0.17 20.46
C GLU A 93 -14.73 0.65 20.41
N LEU A 94 -15.03 1.24 19.28
CA LEU A 94 -16.22 2.03 19.11
C LEU A 94 -17.42 1.19 18.65
N GLY A 95 -17.24 -0.11 18.56
CA GLY A 95 -18.31 -0.98 18.10
C GLY A 95 -18.43 -1.04 16.59
N ILE A 96 -17.41 -0.57 15.87
CA ILE A 96 -17.43 -0.55 14.41
C ILE A 96 -16.54 -1.66 13.88
N SER A 97 -17.11 -2.52 13.03
CA SER A 97 -16.33 -3.55 12.35
C SER A 97 -16.19 -3.13 10.90
N PRO A 98 -14.97 -2.79 10.48
CA PRO A 98 -14.77 -2.40 9.08
C PRO A 98 -15.17 -3.54 8.14
N ASN A 99 -15.75 -3.18 7.01
CA ASN A 99 -16.11 -4.16 6.02
C ASN A 99 -14.89 -4.68 5.27
N SER A 100 -13.94 -3.81 5.02
CA SER A 100 -12.67 -4.20 4.43
C SER A 100 -11.62 -3.17 4.79
N TYR A 101 -10.36 -3.59 4.71
CA TYR A 101 -9.25 -2.68 4.94
C TYR A 101 -7.99 -3.25 4.32
N ALA A 102 -7.10 -2.38 3.91
CA ALA A 102 -5.86 -2.82 3.27
C ALA A 102 -4.85 -1.69 3.25
N ALA A 103 -3.58 -2.07 3.16
CA ALA A 103 -2.51 -1.13 2.91
C ALA A 103 -2.40 -0.93 1.40
N ASP A 104 -2.42 0.33 0.97
CA ASP A 104 -2.29 0.67 -0.44
C ASP A 104 -0.94 1.33 -0.63
N THR A 105 0.07 0.53 -0.87
CA THR A 105 1.42 1.07 -1.04
C THR A 105 1.55 1.85 -2.33
N GLY A 106 0.67 1.60 -3.29
CA GLY A 106 0.70 2.36 -4.53
C GLY A 106 0.42 3.84 -4.32
N SER A 107 -0.42 4.15 -3.34
CA SER A 107 -0.79 5.53 -3.04
C SER A 107 -0.31 5.97 -1.67
N ASP A 108 0.49 5.14 -1.01
CA ASP A 108 1.09 5.49 0.28
C ASP A 108 0.02 5.82 1.31
N LYS A 109 -0.98 4.97 1.41
CA LYS A 109 -2.08 5.19 2.34
C LYS A 109 -2.69 3.85 2.71
N VAL A 110 -3.62 3.87 3.67
CA VAL A 110 -4.44 2.70 3.93
C VAL A 110 -5.86 3.01 3.50
N VAL A 111 -6.60 1.97 3.16
CA VAL A 111 -7.98 2.11 2.69
C VAL A 111 -8.85 1.30 3.62
N ILE A 112 -9.93 1.93 4.10
CA ILE A 112 -10.85 1.28 5.03
C ILE A 112 -12.27 1.54 4.57
N SER A 113 -13.11 0.51 4.55
CA SER A 113 -14.51 0.72 4.24
C SER A 113 -15.37 0.34 5.44
N VAL A 114 -16.43 1.10 5.65
CA VAL A 114 -17.37 0.86 6.73
C VAL A 114 -18.78 0.98 6.17
N PHE A 115 -19.77 0.52 6.92
CA PHE A 115 -21.13 0.72 6.53
C PHE A 115 -21.55 2.16 6.77
N GLU A 116 -22.55 2.58 6.03
CA GLU A 116 -22.95 3.98 6.08
C GLU A 116 -23.33 4.42 7.48
N ALA A 117 -23.98 3.55 8.24
CA ALA A 117 -24.41 3.91 9.59
C ALA A 117 -23.23 4.22 10.50
N ASP A 118 -22.05 3.71 10.19
CA ASP A 118 -20.87 3.92 11.04
C ASP A 118 -19.94 4.99 10.51
N TYR A 119 -20.26 5.56 9.37
CA TYR A 119 -19.26 6.38 8.66
C TYR A 119 -18.82 7.60 9.45
N GLU A 120 -19.76 8.34 10.01
CA GLU A 120 -19.41 9.59 10.66
C GLU A 120 -18.59 9.37 11.93
N GLU A 121 -18.95 8.34 12.70
CA GLU A 121 -18.18 8.03 13.88
C GLU A 121 -16.79 7.51 13.50
N ALA A 122 -16.74 6.67 12.48
CA ALA A 122 -15.45 6.18 12.00
C ALA A 122 -14.60 7.32 11.48
N PHE A 123 -15.18 8.24 10.75
CA PHE A 123 -14.45 9.37 10.21
C PHE A 123 -13.78 10.19 11.32
N SER A 124 -14.53 10.49 12.37
CA SER A 124 -13.95 11.26 13.47
C SER A 124 -12.78 10.55 14.13
N ALA A 125 -12.92 9.26 14.35
CA ALA A 125 -11.85 8.48 14.97
C ALA A 125 -10.62 8.41 14.07
N ILE A 126 -10.84 8.16 12.78
CA ILE A 126 -9.74 8.04 11.84
C ILE A 126 -9.04 9.38 11.65
N GLU A 127 -9.79 10.48 11.62
CA GLU A 127 -9.19 11.79 11.49
C GLU A 127 -8.18 12.06 12.61
N THR A 128 -8.51 11.67 13.82
CA THR A 128 -7.59 11.81 14.94
C THR A 128 -6.33 10.97 14.74
N LEU A 129 -6.50 9.75 14.25
CA LEU A 129 -5.35 8.87 14.03
C LEU A 129 -4.46 9.38 12.91
N VAL A 130 -5.06 9.92 11.85
CA VAL A 130 -4.27 10.49 10.76
C VAL A 130 -3.40 11.63 11.27
N ALA A 131 -3.99 12.49 12.12
CA ALA A 131 -3.23 13.60 12.68
C ALA A 131 -2.10 13.12 13.58
N GLU A 132 -2.35 12.03 14.30
CA GLU A 132 -1.37 11.52 15.24
C GLU A 132 -0.24 10.76 14.57
N TYR A 133 -0.56 9.94 13.59
CA TYR A 133 0.42 9.01 13.01
C TYR A 133 0.98 9.46 11.68
N GLY A 134 0.38 10.43 11.04
CA GLY A 134 0.90 10.92 9.76
C GLY A 134 0.73 9.97 8.59
N ILE A 135 -0.21 9.03 8.69
CA ILE A 135 -0.47 8.08 7.62
C ILE A 135 -1.84 8.41 7.03
N ALA A 136 -1.89 8.58 5.73
CA ALA A 136 -3.14 8.93 5.05
C ALA A 136 -4.09 7.74 5.04
N VAL A 137 -5.36 8.02 5.21
CA VAL A 137 -6.41 7.00 5.19
C VAL A 137 -7.50 7.43 4.23
N GLU A 138 -7.89 6.52 3.36
CA GLU A 138 -9.09 6.73 2.56
C GLU A 138 -10.20 5.93 3.20
N LEU A 139 -11.20 6.62 3.74
CA LEU A 139 -12.33 5.98 4.39
C LEU A 139 -13.55 6.13 3.47
N TYR A 140 -14.20 5.03 3.15
CA TYR A 140 -15.36 5.12 2.27
C TYR A 140 -16.44 4.19 2.74
N VAL A 141 -17.65 4.41 2.23
CA VAL A 141 -18.82 3.62 2.58
C VAL A 141 -18.85 2.39 1.69
N SER A 142 -19.01 1.24 2.33
CA SER A 142 -19.12 0.00 1.59
C SER A 142 -20.46 -0.07 0.90
N GLU A 143 -20.44 -0.45 -0.38
CA GLU A 143 -21.66 -0.55 -1.09
C GLU A 143 -22.29 -1.87 -1.03
N CYS A 144 -21.66 -2.85 -0.52
CA CYS A 144 -22.23 -4.10 -0.56
C CYS A 144 -22.98 -4.36 0.56
N ALA A 145 -23.67 -3.99 0.84
CA ALA A 145 -24.35 -4.17 1.80
C ALA A 145 -25.14 -5.09 1.98
N VAL A 146 -25.56 -5.43 1.92
CA VAL A 146 -26.39 -6.00 2.23
C VAL A 146 -26.99 -6.98 1.95
N HIS A 147 -27.35 -7.53 2.24
CA HIS A 147 -27.97 -8.52 1.97
C HIS A 147 -28.66 -8.90 2.82
N ASP A 148 -29.11 -8.97 3.03
CA ASP A 148 -29.73 -9.45 3.70
C ASP A 148 -30.00 -10.16 3.87
#